data_97a48a3704079c64fa02d98a986d5314
#
_entry.id   97a48a3704079c64fa02d98a986d5314
#
_cell.length_a   1.000
_cell.length_b   1.000
_cell.length_c   1.000
_cell.angle_alpha   90.00
_cell.angle_beta   90.00
_cell.angle_gamma   90.00
#
_symmetry.space_group_name_H-M   'P 1'
#
loop_
_entity.id
_entity.type
_entity.pdbx_description
1 polymer ?
#
loop_
_entity_poly.entity_id
_entity_poly.type
_entity_poly.pdbx_seq_one_letter_code
_entity_poly.pdbx_strand_id
1 'polypeptide(L)'
;SQTCCGQPAYNSGDRANAKALARAVVDAFQGYDYVVAPSGSCAGMIAHHYPALFDDDPHYRGKSEALAARTHELVSFLTDVMGMEKVAARLDGSVTYHDSCSGLREMGVKAQPRKLLNSVEGLSLIELAEPEICCGFGGTFCVKYPDISVRMVTDKCRDIQATGAGTLLAGDMGC
;
A
#
# COMPACT_ATOMS: atom_id res chain seq x y z
N SER A 1 -12.02 -3.85 17.44
CA SER A 1 -10.92 -2.99 16.99
C SER A 1 -10.03 -3.80 16.05
N GLN A 2 -9.61 -3.21 14.95
CA GLN A 2 -8.71 -3.82 13.99
C GLN A 2 -7.25 -3.45 14.34
N THR A 3 -6.33 -4.40 14.31
CA THR A 3 -4.92 -4.18 14.71
C THR A 3 -3.93 -4.39 13.56
N CYS A 4 -4.11 -5.43 12.73
CA CYS A 4 -3.20 -5.78 11.63
C CYS A 4 -3.98 -6.50 10.52
N CYS A 5 -3.59 -6.29 9.26
CA CYS A 5 -4.17 -7.03 8.11
C CYS A 5 -3.67 -8.48 8.01
N GLY A 6 -2.67 -8.88 8.77
CA GLY A 6 -2.12 -10.23 8.74
C GLY A 6 -1.03 -10.49 7.69
N GLN A 7 -0.65 -9.48 6.90
CA GLN A 7 0.37 -9.65 5.86
C GLN A 7 1.71 -10.20 6.36
N PRO A 8 2.27 -9.76 7.51
CA PRO A 8 3.52 -10.34 8.02
C PRO A 8 3.43 -11.84 8.30
N ALA A 9 2.31 -12.30 8.89
CA ALA A 9 2.06 -13.71 9.11
C ALA A 9 1.92 -14.48 7.78
N TYR A 10 1.17 -13.92 6.83
CA TYR A 10 1.01 -14.48 5.49
C TYR A 10 2.36 -14.63 4.78
N ASN A 11 3.19 -13.58 4.74
CA ASN A 11 4.52 -13.58 4.12
C ASN A 11 5.51 -14.53 4.82
N SER A 12 5.28 -14.84 6.09
CA SER A 12 6.08 -15.82 6.84
C SER A 12 5.67 -17.26 6.59
N GLY A 13 4.53 -17.50 5.92
CA GLY A 13 3.94 -18.82 5.75
C GLY A 13 3.11 -19.27 6.97
N ASP A 14 2.90 -18.42 7.95
CA ASP A 14 2.06 -18.68 9.12
C ASP A 14 0.58 -18.47 8.77
N ARG A 15 0.05 -19.44 8.03
CA ARG A 15 -1.34 -19.38 7.56
C ARG A 15 -2.38 -19.37 8.68
N ALA A 16 -2.08 -20.00 9.81
CA ALA A 16 -3.02 -20.07 10.94
C ALA A 16 -3.24 -18.69 11.56
N ASN A 17 -2.17 -17.97 11.88
CA ASN A 17 -2.26 -16.61 12.39
C ASN A 17 -2.77 -15.63 11.34
N ALA A 18 -2.34 -15.76 10.08
CA ALA A 18 -2.87 -14.94 8.98
C ALA A 18 -4.40 -15.09 8.86
N LYS A 19 -4.93 -16.32 8.91
CA LYS A 19 -6.37 -16.61 8.92
C LYS A 19 -7.08 -16.00 10.12
N ALA A 20 -6.52 -16.14 11.33
CA ALA A 20 -7.12 -15.59 12.54
C ALA A 20 -7.25 -14.07 12.45
N LEU A 21 -6.20 -13.38 12.00
CA LEU A 21 -6.20 -11.94 11.79
C LEU A 21 -7.19 -11.52 10.68
N ALA A 22 -7.21 -12.25 9.57
CA ALA A 22 -8.14 -12.00 8.47
C ALA A 22 -9.60 -12.15 8.89
N ARG A 23 -9.95 -13.16 9.72
CA ARG A 23 -11.30 -13.29 10.28
C ARG A 23 -11.69 -12.08 11.11
N ALA A 24 -10.81 -11.61 11.98
CA ALA A 24 -11.07 -10.44 12.80
C ALA A 24 -11.30 -9.17 11.95
N VAL A 25 -10.56 -9.00 10.87
CA VAL A 25 -10.74 -7.89 9.92
C VAL A 25 -12.07 -8.03 9.18
N VAL A 26 -12.37 -9.22 8.63
CA VAL A 26 -13.63 -9.51 7.93
C VAL A 26 -14.83 -9.19 8.83
N ASP A 27 -14.81 -9.66 10.07
CA ASP A 27 -15.91 -9.45 11.02
C ASP A 27 -16.04 -7.98 11.44
N ALA A 28 -14.92 -7.27 11.60
CA ALA A 28 -14.91 -5.85 11.99
C ALA A 28 -15.49 -4.92 10.92
N PHE A 29 -15.36 -5.30 9.64
CA PHE A 29 -15.73 -4.41 8.51
C PHE A 29 -16.97 -4.87 7.72
N GLN A 30 -17.76 -5.83 8.22
CA GLN A 30 -18.93 -6.35 7.49
C GLN A 30 -20.00 -5.31 7.15
N GLY A 31 -20.22 -4.32 7.99
CA GLY A 31 -21.33 -3.36 7.86
C GLY A 31 -20.98 -2.07 7.11
N TYR A 32 -19.81 -1.98 6.49
CA TYR A 32 -19.36 -0.75 5.81
C TYR A 32 -19.43 -0.88 4.30
N ASP A 33 -19.81 0.20 3.62
CA ASP A 33 -19.89 0.25 2.15
C ASP A 33 -18.50 0.21 1.51
N TYR A 34 -17.51 0.82 2.14
CA TYR A 34 -16.11 0.86 1.70
C TYR A 34 -15.16 0.55 2.85
N VAL A 35 -14.05 -0.07 2.52
CA VAL A 35 -12.89 -0.21 3.39
C VAL A 35 -11.70 0.45 2.72
N VAL A 36 -11.17 1.48 3.36
CA VAL A 36 -10.09 2.30 2.80
C VAL A 36 -8.85 2.14 3.66
N ALA A 37 -7.77 1.64 3.09
CA ALA A 37 -6.49 1.46 3.78
C ALA A 37 -5.45 2.47 3.27
N PRO A 38 -4.77 3.21 4.17
CA PRO A 38 -3.75 4.18 3.77
C PRO A 38 -2.39 3.55 3.47
N SER A 39 -2.37 2.26 3.15
CA SER A 39 -1.17 1.48 2.85
C SER A 39 -1.48 0.46 1.77
N GLY A 40 -0.74 0.51 0.67
CA GLY A 40 -0.91 -0.38 -0.47
C GLY A 40 -0.78 -1.85 -0.10
N SER A 41 0.13 -2.19 0.81
CA SER A 41 0.33 -3.57 1.27
C SER A 41 -0.85 -4.11 2.08
N CYS A 42 -1.47 -3.27 2.93
CA CYS A 42 -2.66 -3.67 3.67
C CYS A 42 -3.87 -3.82 2.74
N ALA A 43 -4.07 -2.86 1.82
CA ALA A 43 -5.14 -2.93 0.83
C ALA A 43 -5.00 -4.18 -0.05
N GLY A 44 -3.80 -4.44 -0.58
CA GLY A 44 -3.50 -5.62 -1.40
C GLY A 44 -3.73 -6.93 -0.65
N MET A 45 -3.30 -7.01 0.62
CA MET A 45 -3.54 -8.19 1.46
C MET A 45 -5.03 -8.50 1.59
N ILE A 46 -5.87 -7.49 1.85
CA ILE A 46 -7.32 -7.68 2.02
C ILE A 46 -7.98 -7.97 0.66
N ALA A 47 -7.65 -7.21 -0.38
CA ALA A 47 -8.29 -7.31 -1.68
C ALA A 47 -7.93 -8.57 -2.46
N HIS A 48 -6.68 -9.04 -2.36
CA HIS A 48 -6.19 -10.11 -3.24
C HIS A 48 -5.85 -11.42 -2.54
N HIS A 49 -5.48 -11.38 -1.25
CA HIS A 49 -5.00 -12.57 -0.56
C HIS A 49 -5.99 -13.19 0.43
N TYR A 50 -6.93 -12.39 1.00
CA TYR A 50 -7.94 -12.93 1.92
C TYR A 50 -8.81 -14.02 1.32
N PRO A 51 -9.38 -13.88 0.09
CA PRO A 51 -10.19 -14.95 -0.47
C PRO A 51 -9.48 -16.31 -0.51
N ALA A 52 -8.21 -16.33 -0.93
CA ALA A 52 -7.40 -17.54 -0.99
C ALA A 52 -7.01 -18.12 0.39
N LEU A 53 -7.00 -17.30 1.44
CA LEU A 53 -6.79 -17.79 2.80
C LEU A 53 -7.94 -18.69 3.28
N PHE A 54 -9.14 -18.52 2.74
CA PHE A 54 -10.36 -19.20 3.16
C PHE A 54 -10.86 -20.23 2.15
N ASP A 55 -9.99 -20.77 1.29
CA ASP A 55 -10.35 -21.82 0.31
C ASP A 55 -11.00 -23.07 0.95
N ASP A 56 -10.62 -23.36 2.19
CA ASP A 56 -11.14 -24.47 3.01
C ASP A 56 -12.28 -24.06 3.98
N ASP A 57 -12.76 -22.81 3.91
CA ASP A 57 -13.80 -22.25 4.79
C ASP A 57 -14.81 -21.44 3.96
N PRO A 58 -15.83 -22.11 3.36
CA PRO A 58 -16.79 -21.45 2.46
C PRO A 58 -17.53 -20.26 3.10
N HIS A 59 -17.74 -20.29 4.43
CA HIS A 59 -18.43 -19.22 5.14
C HIS A 59 -17.60 -17.91 5.15
N TYR A 60 -16.31 -18.01 5.50
CA TYR A 60 -15.43 -16.83 5.49
C TYR A 60 -14.96 -16.50 4.07
N ARG A 61 -14.90 -17.44 3.15
CA ARG A 61 -14.57 -17.17 1.76
C ARG A 61 -15.54 -16.15 1.15
N GLY A 62 -16.85 -16.40 1.21
CA GLY A 62 -17.84 -15.46 0.66
C GLY A 62 -17.79 -14.08 1.31
N LYS A 63 -17.59 -14.03 2.63
CA LYS A 63 -17.43 -12.75 3.35
C LYS A 63 -16.15 -12.00 2.94
N SER A 64 -15.05 -12.71 2.76
CA SER A 64 -13.76 -12.11 2.34
C SER A 64 -13.79 -11.64 0.89
N GLU A 65 -14.46 -12.35 -0.01
CA GLU A 65 -14.71 -11.90 -1.39
C GLU A 65 -15.55 -10.61 -1.42
N ALA A 66 -16.61 -10.54 -0.60
CA ALA A 66 -17.42 -9.34 -0.47
C ALA A 66 -16.64 -8.16 0.16
N LEU A 67 -15.73 -8.42 1.09
CA LEU A 67 -14.85 -7.41 1.66
C LEU A 67 -13.82 -6.92 0.62
N ALA A 68 -13.19 -7.85 -0.08
CA ALA A 68 -12.19 -7.57 -1.12
C ALA A 68 -12.74 -6.62 -2.20
N ALA A 69 -13.97 -6.89 -2.66
CA ALA A 69 -14.62 -6.08 -3.71
C ALA A 69 -14.87 -4.62 -3.34
N ARG A 70 -14.85 -4.25 -2.04
CA ARG A 70 -15.04 -2.90 -1.54
C ARG A 70 -13.82 -2.33 -0.80
N THR A 71 -12.68 -3.00 -0.92
CA THR A 71 -11.42 -2.57 -0.32
C THR A 71 -10.61 -1.76 -1.33
N HIS A 72 -10.18 -0.58 -0.90
CA HIS A 72 -9.43 0.37 -1.72
C HIS A 72 -8.18 0.86 -0.98
N GLU A 73 -7.17 1.21 -1.72
CA GLU A 73 -6.08 2.05 -1.21
C GLU A 73 -6.57 3.51 -1.16
N LEU A 74 -6.08 4.27 -0.19
CA LEU A 74 -6.60 5.62 0.11
C LEU A 74 -6.59 6.56 -1.09
N VAL A 75 -5.47 6.64 -1.81
CA VAL A 75 -5.33 7.62 -2.91
C VAL A 75 -6.17 7.20 -4.10
N SER A 76 -6.23 5.90 -4.41
CA SER A 76 -7.12 5.37 -5.45
C SER A 76 -8.60 5.57 -5.08
N PHE A 77 -8.97 5.39 -3.81
CA PHE A 77 -10.33 5.67 -3.36
C PHE A 77 -10.73 7.14 -3.59
N LEU A 78 -9.85 8.06 -3.20
CA LEU A 78 -10.11 9.50 -3.37
C LEU A 78 -10.27 9.89 -4.84
N THR A 79 -9.41 9.37 -5.73
CA THR A 79 -9.44 9.74 -7.15
C THR A 79 -10.46 8.96 -7.95
N ASP A 80 -10.51 7.63 -7.80
CA ASP A 80 -11.21 6.75 -8.73
C ASP A 80 -12.66 6.48 -8.26
N VAL A 81 -12.92 6.52 -6.93
CA VAL A 81 -14.25 6.32 -6.36
C VAL A 81 -14.92 7.66 -6.03
N MET A 82 -14.20 8.56 -5.33
CA MET A 82 -14.74 9.86 -4.93
C MET A 82 -14.64 10.93 -6.03
N GLY A 83 -13.93 10.65 -7.12
CA GLY A 83 -13.76 11.58 -8.23
C GLY A 83 -12.94 12.82 -7.91
N MET A 84 -12.03 12.73 -6.93
CA MET A 84 -11.19 13.87 -6.55
C MET A 84 -10.20 14.21 -7.67
N GLU A 85 -10.33 15.42 -8.22
CA GLU A 85 -9.48 15.90 -9.30
C GLU A 85 -8.27 16.71 -8.79
N LYS A 86 -8.43 17.36 -7.62
CA LYS A 86 -7.41 18.25 -7.05
C LYS A 86 -7.52 18.35 -5.54
N VAL A 87 -6.41 18.71 -4.93
CA VAL A 87 -6.31 19.06 -3.50
C VAL A 87 -6.24 20.59 -3.41
N ALA A 88 -7.18 21.19 -2.67
CA ALA A 88 -7.17 22.63 -2.41
C ALA A 88 -6.16 22.95 -1.30
N ALA A 89 -4.87 22.86 -1.62
CA ALA A 89 -3.78 23.11 -0.69
C ALA A 89 -2.62 23.84 -1.37
N ARG A 90 -1.79 24.48 -0.57
CA ARG A 90 -0.52 25.11 -0.98
C ARG A 90 0.62 24.56 -0.12
N LEU A 91 1.69 24.16 -0.77
CA LEU A 91 2.93 23.76 -0.12
C LEU A 91 4.10 24.17 -1.03
N ASP A 92 4.86 25.17 -0.65
CA ASP A 92 6.02 25.61 -1.42
C ASP A 92 7.20 24.65 -1.16
N GLY A 93 7.71 24.02 -2.21
CA GLY A 93 8.83 23.09 -2.11
C GLY A 93 8.85 21.99 -3.16
N SER A 94 9.74 21.04 -2.95
CA SER A 94 9.88 19.88 -3.83
C SER A 94 9.69 18.56 -3.07
N VAL A 95 9.00 17.62 -3.71
CA VAL A 95 8.81 16.26 -3.21
C VAL A 95 9.22 15.25 -4.27
N THR A 96 9.62 14.07 -3.82
CA THR A 96 9.71 12.89 -4.68
C THR A 96 8.77 11.80 -4.16
N TYR A 97 8.29 10.93 -5.03
CA TYR A 97 7.33 9.90 -4.69
C TYR A 97 7.89 8.51 -5.01
N HIS A 98 7.89 7.62 -4.01
CA HIS A 98 8.22 6.21 -4.18
C HIS A 98 6.95 5.38 -4.39
N ASP A 99 6.86 4.72 -5.54
CA ASP A 99 5.78 3.77 -5.82
C ASP A 99 6.00 2.49 -5.00
N SER A 100 5.18 2.29 -3.97
CA SER A 100 5.25 1.07 -3.18
C SER A 100 4.90 -0.16 -4.03
N CYS A 101 5.61 -1.27 -3.83
CA CYS A 101 5.43 -2.44 -4.69
C CYS A 101 4.01 -3.01 -4.66
N SER A 102 3.37 -3.11 -3.49
CA SER A 102 1.99 -3.57 -3.38
C SER A 102 0.98 -2.54 -3.90
N GLY A 103 1.21 -1.24 -3.60
CA GLY A 103 0.37 -0.17 -4.15
C GLY A 103 0.38 -0.20 -5.69
N LEU A 104 1.56 -0.26 -6.28
CA LEU A 104 1.72 -0.28 -7.74
C LEU A 104 1.19 -1.57 -8.38
N ARG A 105 1.65 -2.75 -7.91
CA ARG A 105 1.46 -4.02 -8.62
C ARG A 105 0.17 -4.74 -8.26
N GLU A 106 -0.32 -4.57 -7.05
CA GLU A 106 -1.56 -5.20 -6.58
C GLU A 106 -2.75 -4.25 -6.70
N MET A 107 -2.58 -2.98 -6.30
CA MET A 107 -3.68 -2.02 -6.26
C MET A 107 -3.74 -1.07 -7.47
N GLY A 108 -2.75 -1.10 -8.37
CA GLY A 108 -2.71 -0.25 -9.56
C GLY A 108 -2.50 1.25 -9.28
N VAL A 109 -1.97 1.59 -8.11
CA VAL A 109 -1.75 2.97 -7.68
C VAL A 109 -0.46 3.51 -8.29
N LYS A 110 -0.58 4.39 -9.28
CA LYS A 110 0.55 5.06 -9.96
C LYS A 110 0.23 6.49 -10.37
N ALA A 111 -0.80 6.67 -11.17
CA ALA A 111 -1.19 7.98 -11.68
C ALA A 111 -1.90 8.84 -10.61
N GLN A 112 -2.61 8.20 -9.72
CA GLN A 112 -3.46 8.84 -8.73
C GLN A 112 -2.68 9.78 -7.77
N PRO A 113 -1.59 9.34 -7.10
CA PRO A 113 -0.81 10.25 -6.26
C PRO A 113 -0.20 11.41 -7.04
N ARG A 114 0.26 11.17 -8.26
CA ARG A 114 0.83 12.20 -9.14
C ARG A 114 -0.20 13.26 -9.52
N LYS A 115 -1.43 12.83 -9.84
CA LYS A 115 -2.55 13.72 -10.14
C LYS A 115 -2.83 14.67 -8.97
N LEU A 116 -2.92 14.15 -7.75
CA LEU A 116 -3.19 14.95 -6.57
C LEU A 116 -2.00 15.85 -6.20
N LEU A 117 -0.77 15.33 -6.22
CA LEU A 117 0.44 16.12 -5.91
C LEU A 117 0.64 17.28 -6.88
N ASN A 118 0.47 17.05 -8.19
CA ASN A 118 0.59 18.09 -9.21
C ASN A 118 -0.51 19.18 -9.11
N SER A 119 -1.56 18.94 -8.35
CA SER A 119 -2.62 19.92 -8.11
C SER A 119 -2.35 20.83 -6.90
N VAL A 120 -1.34 20.54 -6.09
CA VAL A 120 -0.97 21.33 -4.92
C VAL A 120 -0.20 22.57 -5.37
N GLU A 121 -0.69 23.77 -5.02
CA GLU A 121 -0.06 25.02 -5.41
C GLU A 121 1.34 25.16 -4.77
N GLY A 122 2.34 25.56 -5.57
CA GLY A 122 3.72 25.76 -5.10
C GLY A 122 4.56 24.49 -4.96
N LEU A 123 3.95 23.29 -5.15
CA LEU A 123 4.64 22.02 -5.02
C LEU A 123 5.24 21.56 -6.36
N SER A 124 6.50 21.13 -6.33
CA SER A 124 7.17 20.50 -7.47
C SER A 124 7.38 19.02 -7.19
N LEU A 125 6.80 18.14 -8.01
CA LEU A 125 7.07 16.71 -7.97
C LEU A 125 8.28 16.39 -8.85
N ILE A 126 9.32 15.83 -8.25
CA ILE A 126 10.53 15.38 -8.93
C ILE A 126 10.50 13.84 -8.93
N GLU A 127 10.40 13.25 -10.12
CA GLU A 127 10.34 11.79 -10.22
C GLU A 127 11.70 11.15 -9.91
N LEU A 128 11.65 9.95 -9.32
CA LEU A 128 12.81 9.08 -9.18
C LEU A 128 13.25 8.57 -10.57
N ALA A 129 14.53 8.28 -10.75
CA ALA A 129 14.99 7.60 -11.97
C ALA A 129 14.41 6.17 -12.08
N GLU A 130 14.29 5.50 -10.92
CA GLU A 130 13.76 4.13 -10.82
C GLU A 130 12.59 4.06 -9.81
N PRO A 131 11.43 4.71 -10.12
CA PRO A 131 10.33 4.84 -9.15
C PRO A 131 9.74 3.48 -8.74
N GLU A 132 9.72 2.50 -9.64
CA GLU A 132 9.09 1.20 -9.45
C GLU A 132 10.00 0.14 -8.80
N ILE A 133 11.29 0.43 -8.59
CA ILE A 133 12.21 -0.48 -7.90
C ILE A 133 11.85 -0.53 -6.42
N CYS A 134 11.69 -1.75 -5.90
CA CYS A 134 11.32 -1.99 -4.51
C CYS A 134 12.35 -1.40 -3.54
N CYS A 135 11.88 -0.85 -2.40
CA CYS A 135 12.73 -0.34 -1.32
C CYS A 135 13.50 -1.43 -0.55
N GLY A 136 13.11 -2.71 -0.72
CA GLY A 136 13.75 -3.84 -0.05
C GLY A 136 13.13 -4.22 1.31
N PHE A 137 12.11 -3.51 1.81
CA PHE A 137 11.48 -3.85 3.08
C PHE A 137 10.78 -5.22 3.05
N GLY A 138 9.80 -5.41 2.15
CA GLY A 138 9.11 -6.66 1.90
C GLY A 138 8.49 -7.36 3.13
N GLY A 139 8.12 -6.60 4.17
CA GLY A 139 7.61 -7.13 5.43
C GLY A 139 8.67 -7.98 6.15
N THR A 140 8.54 -9.31 6.09
CA THR A 140 9.50 -10.24 6.70
C THR A 140 10.77 -10.45 5.87
N PHE A 141 10.82 -9.96 4.63
CA PHE A 141 11.96 -10.13 3.73
C PHE A 141 13.24 -9.50 4.31
N CYS A 142 13.14 -8.28 4.84
CA CYS A 142 14.29 -7.58 5.42
C CYS A 142 14.89 -8.31 6.63
N VAL A 143 14.10 -9.12 7.34
CA VAL A 143 14.57 -9.97 8.45
C VAL A 143 15.19 -11.27 7.94
N LYS A 144 14.56 -11.89 6.92
CA LYS A 144 15.02 -13.18 6.36
C LYS A 144 16.27 -13.05 5.48
N TYR A 145 16.38 -11.92 4.77
CA TYR A 145 17.46 -11.66 3.80
C TYR A 145 18.05 -10.26 3.99
N PRO A 146 18.65 -9.97 5.18
CA PRO A 146 19.07 -8.62 5.53
C PRO A 146 20.10 -8.03 4.57
N ASP A 147 21.09 -8.82 4.11
CA ASP A 147 22.12 -8.31 3.21
C ASP A 147 21.56 -7.85 1.86
N ILE A 148 20.58 -8.59 1.31
CA ILE A 148 19.90 -8.21 0.08
C ILE A 148 19.02 -6.97 0.31
N SER A 149 18.28 -6.95 1.41
CA SER A 149 17.43 -5.81 1.78
C SER A 149 18.25 -4.53 1.97
N VAL A 150 19.37 -4.60 2.69
CA VAL A 150 20.28 -3.45 2.88
C VAL A 150 20.82 -2.94 1.53
N ARG A 151 21.15 -3.82 0.60
CA ARG A 151 21.58 -3.40 -0.74
C ARG A 151 20.46 -2.66 -1.47
N MET A 152 19.24 -3.21 -1.46
CA MET A 152 18.09 -2.62 -2.13
C MET A 152 17.74 -1.23 -1.56
N VAL A 153 17.66 -1.10 -0.24
CA VAL A 153 17.38 0.20 0.40
C VAL A 153 18.48 1.22 0.16
N THR A 154 19.75 0.77 0.14
CA THR A 154 20.88 1.66 -0.16
C THR A 154 20.79 2.23 -1.58
N ASP A 155 20.48 1.39 -2.56
CA ASP A 155 20.33 1.83 -3.95
C ASP A 155 19.11 2.76 -4.10
N LYS A 156 17.99 2.45 -3.42
CA LYS A 156 16.80 3.31 -3.40
C LYS A 156 17.10 4.67 -2.74
N CYS A 157 17.82 4.70 -1.62
CA CYS A 157 18.22 5.95 -0.98
C CYS A 157 19.10 6.83 -1.88
N ARG A 158 19.99 6.22 -2.67
CA ARG A 158 20.80 6.97 -3.65
C ARG A 158 19.94 7.59 -4.75
N ASP A 159 18.97 6.83 -5.27
CA ASP A 159 18.03 7.33 -6.26
C ASP A 159 17.21 8.51 -5.72
N ILE A 160 16.71 8.39 -4.47
CA ILE A 160 15.99 9.47 -3.77
C ILE A 160 16.89 10.70 -3.61
N GLN A 161 18.11 10.54 -3.11
CA GLN A 161 19.06 11.64 -2.90
C GLN A 161 19.41 12.35 -4.21
N ALA A 162 19.51 11.59 -5.31
CA ALA A 162 19.82 12.14 -6.62
C ALA A 162 18.74 13.10 -7.16
N THR A 163 17.50 13.02 -6.68
CA THR A 163 16.43 13.95 -7.05
C THR A 163 16.64 15.36 -6.50
N GLY A 164 17.35 15.51 -5.38
CA GLY A 164 17.48 16.76 -4.65
C GLY A 164 16.18 17.25 -4.00
N ALA A 165 15.11 16.44 -3.99
CA ALA A 165 13.84 16.80 -3.37
C ALA A 165 13.97 16.93 -1.86
N GLY A 166 13.27 17.91 -1.28
CA GLY A 166 13.29 18.16 0.16
C GLY A 166 12.50 17.14 0.99
N THR A 167 11.56 16.42 0.36
CA THR A 167 10.68 15.46 1.04
C THR A 167 10.43 14.23 0.18
N LEU A 168 10.49 13.06 0.80
CA LEU A 168 10.05 11.79 0.22
C LEU A 168 8.63 11.46 0.67
N LEU A 169 7.79 11.07 -0.28
CA LEU A 169 6.45 10.52 -0.04
C LEU A 169 6.38 9.07 -0.50
N ALA A 170 5.62 8.26 0.21
CA ALA A 170 5.36 6.88 -0.15
C ALA A 170 3.93 6.46 0.23
N GLY A 171 3.30 5.62 -0.56
CA GLY A 171 1.94 5.12 -0.35
C GLY A 171 1.88 3.82 0.47
N ASP A 172 2.88 3.56 1.31
CA ASP A 172 2.94 2.35 2.14
C ASP A 172 3.72 2.59 3.43
N MET A 173 3.18 2.09 4.54
CA MET A 173 3.79 2.27 5.87
C MET A 173 5.11 1.53 6.04
N GLY A 174 5.39 0.51 5.25
CA GLY A 174 6.62 -0.26 5.29
C GLY A 174 7.75 0.36 4.48
N CYS A 175 7.41 1.16 3.49
CA CYS A 175 8.39 1.84 2.63
C CYS A 175 8.91 3.13 3.24
#